data_1679553ed93b16250fa6fa9b8f92300b
#
_entry.id   1679553ed93b16250fa6fa9b8f92300b
#
_cell.length_a   1.000
_cell.length_b   1.000
_cell.length_c   1.000
_cell.angle_alpha   90.00
_cell.angle_beta   90.00
_cell.angle_gamma   90.00
#
_symmetry.space_group_name_H-M   'P 1'
#
loop_
_entity.id
_entity.type
_entity.pdbx_description
1 polymer ?
#
loop_
_entity_poly.entity_id
_entity_poly.type
_entity_poly.pdbx_seq_one_letter_code
_entity_poly.pdbx_strand_id
1 'polypeptide(L)'
;MSLFEKYLSVSREDIDFELRQITEIWWSDFWLNPRRLRGSDFLMRWSQGVWSEKRLLEVINRTADFFAIPYGPSGVAPTDDVRAFELYFERLEAAGLGKLKRPDLLFFERKEKDFVDEFLRKIGGTDELPFISEDNLQPLIQKAKIAIECENSLWVAEKMPAYNAVLKPQKRLDGKLGLAKSAVLPTVIIKEEDRPPLLAWQIENKIPIHIWHVFFDRAYGLALDEAERLLSEGLILPTEQIFQSPNGATTKKAIYKFYYHYAYLLGISVESPNLIPEFIQDKNGHILPFVRFEGGKLELSDMVFEVLRKL
;
A
#
# COMPACT_ATOMS: atom_id res chain seq x y z
N MET A 1 9.27 -25.21 -6.27
CA MET A 1 10.14 -24.13 -5.77
C MET A 1 9.67 -22.87 -6.44
N SER A 2 9.19 -21.89 -5.67
CA SER A 2 8.75 -20.61 -6.19
C SER A 2 9.92 -19.83 -6.81
N LEU A 3 9.66 -18.85 -7.67
CA LEU A 3 10.72 -17.96 -8.18
C LEU A 3 11.43 -17.26 -7.01
N PHE A 4 10.68 -16.92 -5.96
CA PHE A 4 11.20 -16.36 -4.74
C PHE A 4 12.24 -17.28 -4.07
N GLU A 5 11.90 -18.55 -3.87
CA GLU A 5 12.85 -19.54 -3.32
C GLU A 5 14.05 -19.77 -4.24
N LYS A 6 13.84 -19.74 -5.56
CA LYS A 6 14.91 -19.90 -6.54
C LYS A 6 15.91 -18.73 -6.50
N TYR A 7 15.45 -17.49 -6.37
CA TYR A 7 16.32 -16.31 -6.26
C TYR A 7 17.03 -16.21 -4.92
N LEU A 8 16.48 -16.84 -3.88
CA LEU A 8 16.98 -16.74 -2.51
C LEU A 8 17.57 -18.04 -1.98
N SER A 9 17.62 -19.11 -2.79
CA SER A 9 18.29 -20.33 -2.37
C SER A 9 19.79 -20.07 -2.23
N VAL A 10 20.20 -19.84 -1.02
CA VAL A 10 21.59 -19.99 -0.62
C VAL A 10 21.79 -21.47 -0.37
N SER A 11 22.85 -22.06 -0.89
CA SER A 11 23.08 -23.49 -0.69
C SER A 11 23.35 -23.76 0.78
N ARG A 12 23.01 -24.97 1.23
CA ARG A 12 23.29 -25.39 2.60
C ARG A 12 24.80 -25.34 2.89
N GLU A 13 25.60 -25.64 1.88
CA GLU A 13 27.05 -25.59 1.93
C GLU A 13 27.59 -24.18 2.18
N ASP A 14 26.99 -23.16 1.53
CA ASP A 14 27.39 -21.78 1.73
C ASP A 14 27.06 -21.31 3.16
N ILE A 15 25.96 -21.78 3.71
CA ILE A 15 25.57 -21.44 5.07
C ILE A 15 26.42 -22.19 6.10
N ASP A 16 26.66 -23.46 5.90
CA ASP A 16 27.55 -24.22 6.76
C ASP A 16 28.97 -23.64 6.75
N PHE A 17 29.40 -23.08 5.59
CA PHE A 17 30.68 -22.37 5.47
C PHE A 17 30.65 -21.05 6.25
N GLU A 18 29.63 -20.21 6.09
CA GLU A 18 29.50 -18.91 6.78
C GLU A 18 29.32 -19.10 8.30
N LEU A 19 28.58 -20.11 8.72
CA LEU A 19 28.39 -20.42 10.14
C LEU A 19 29.58 -21.16 10.77
N ARG A 20 30.60 -21.50 9.98
CA ARG A 20 31.84 -22.17 10.47
C ARG A 20 31.57 -23.35 11.42
N GLN A 21 30.61 -24.19 11.03
CA GLN A 21 30.23 -25.39 11.82
C GLN A 21 29.55 -25.08 13.17
N ILE A 22 28.89 -23.96 13.34
CA ILE A 22 27.96 -23.76 14.44
C ILE A 22 26.78 -24.69 14.22
N THR A 23 26.83 -25.87 14.82
CA THR A 23 26.08 -27.07 14.42
C THR A 23 24.64 -27.13 14.92
N GLU A 24 24.10 -26.11 15.59
CA GLU A 24 22.79 -26.20 16.27
C GLU A 24 21.81 -25.12 15.92
N ILE A 25 22.00 -24.35 14.85
CA ILE A 25 21.00 -23.42 14.39
C ILE A 25 20.11 -24.10 13.35
N TRP A 26 18.88 -24.32 13.70
CA TRP A 26 17.89 -24.77 12.71
C TRP A 26 17.86 -23.81 11.53
N TRP A 27 17.98 -24.35 10.35
CA TRP A 27 17.94 -23.63 9.07
C TRP A 27 16.77 -22.66 8.94
N SER A 28 15.57 -23.08 9.41
CA SER A 28 14.40 -22.22 9.49
C SER A 28 14.60 -21.02 10.41
N ASP A 29 15.31 -21.14 11.50
CA ASP A 29 15.49 -20.06 12.48
C ASP A 29 16.47 -19.00 12.00
N PHE A 30 17.45 -19.39 11.18
CA PHE A 30 18.37 -18.45 10.55
C PHE A 30 17.64 -17.48 9.60
N TRP A 31 16.63 -17.97 8.90
CA TRP A 31 15.84 -17.18 7.96
C TRP A 31 14.57 -16.58 8.56
N LEU A 32 14.05 -17.15 9.65
CA LEU A 32 12.79 -16.77 10.28
C LEU A 32 12.93 -15.70 11.37
N ASN A 33 14.14 -15.28 11.72
CA ASN A 33 14.37 -14.19 12.66
C ASN A 33 14.78 -12.94 11.89
N PRO A 34 13.86 -12.08 11.50
CA PRO A 34 14.23 -10.79 10.97
C PRO A 34 15.15 -10.09 11.95
N ARG A 35 16.22 -9.52 11.44
CA ARG A 35 17.31 -8.95 12.24
C ARG A 35 16.83 -7.90 13.23
N ARG A 36 15.70 -7.27 12.94
CA ARG A 36 15.09 -6.21 13.75
C ARG A 36 13.59 -6.16 13.55
N LEU A 37 12.84 -6.44 14.59
CA LEU A 37 11.45 -6.04 14.66
C LEU A 37 11.39 -4.53 14.88
N ARG A 38 10.59 -3.86 14.08
CA ARG A 38 10.30 -2.44 14.27
C ARG A 38 9.37 -2.28 15.48
N GLY A 39 9.36 -1.08 16.10
CA GLY A 39 8.57 -0.81 17.31
C GLY A 39 7.06 -0.83 17.08
N SER A 40 6.30 -0.67 18.16
CA SER A 40 4.83 -0.68 18.18
C SER A 40 4.20 0.28 17.16
N ASP A 41 4.80 1.44 16.88
CA ASP A 41 4.31 2.39 15.87
C ASP A 41 4.32 1.79 14.45
N PHE A 42 5.31 0.97 14.15
CA PHE A 42 5.38 0.27 12.87
C PHE A 42 4.31 -0.83 12.82
N LEU A 43 4.19 -1.62 13.88
CA LEU A 43 3.21 -2.70 13.97
C LEU A 43 1.77 -2.18 13.80
N MET A 44 1.47 -1.01 14.39
CA MET A 44 0.19 -0.34 14.21
C MET A 44 -0.05 0.05 12.74
N ARG A 45 0.94 0.63 12.08
CA ARG A 45 0.81 1.03 10.66
C ARG A 45 0.71 -0.18 9.73
N TRP A 46 1.49 -1.22 10.01
CA TRP A 46 1.41 -2.48 9.27
C TRP A 46 0.02 -3.09 9.38
N SER A 47 -0.48 -3.28 10.59
CA SER A 47 -1.81 -3.85 10.82
C SER A 47 -2.93 -3.05 10.14
N GLN A 48 -2.83 -1.73 10.19
CA GLN A 48 -3.77 -0.84 9.53
C GLN A 48 -3.68 -0.94 7.99
N GLY A 49 -2.47 -1.00 7.44
CA GLY A 49 -2.23 -1.15 6.01
C GLY A 49 -2.85 -2.44 5.48
N VAL A 50 -2.52 -3.56 6.11
CA VAL A 50 -3.07 -4.89 5.80
C VAL A 50 -4.61 -4.86 5.81
N TRP A 51 -5.21 -4.33 6.87
CA TRP A 51 -6.66 -4.22 6.98
C TRP A 51 -7.26 -3.36 5.88
N SER A 52 -6.65 -2.22 5.56
CA SER A 52 -7.14 -1.28 4.55
C SER A 52 -7.13 -1.88 3.15
N GLU A 53 -6.03 -2.52 2.76
CA GLU A 53 -5.89 -3.17 1.45
C GLU A 53 -6.84 -4.37 1.29
N LYS A 54 -6.92 -5.23 2.30
CA LYS A 54 -7.85 -6.36 2.33
C LYS A 54 -9.30 -5.90 2.16
N ARG A 55 -9.68 -4.84 2.84
CA ARG A 55 -11.01 -4.24 2.79
C ARG A 55 -11.35 -3.70 1.39
N LEU A 56 -10.39 -3.05 0.73
CA LEU A 56 -10.54 -2.60 -0.65
C LEU A 56 -10.69 -3.79 -1.61
N LEU A 57 -9.82 -4.78 -1.53
CA LEU A 57 -9.90 -5.99 -2.35
C LEU A 57 -11.24 -6.70 -2.17
N GLU A 58 -11.71 -6.86 -0.93
CA GLU A 58 -12.98 -7.51 -0.64
C GLU A 58 -14.17 -6.77 -1.26
N VAL A 59 -14.24 -5.45 -1.11
CA VAL A 59 -15.37 -4.68 -1.62
C VAL A 59 -15.40 -4.65 -3.14
N ILE A 60 -14.24 -4.52 -3.80
CA ILE A 60 -14.13 -4.56 -5.25
C ILE A 60 -14.54 -5.95 -5.78
N ASN A 61 -14.00 -7.00 -5.17
CA ASN A 61 -14.20 -8.37 -5.65
C ASN A 61 -15.64 -8.88 -5.45
N ARG A 62 -16.45 -8.21 -4.61
CA ARG A 62 -17.89 -8.45 -4.47
C ARG A 62 -18.73 -7.78 -5.56
N THR A 63 -18.18 -6.82 -6.33
CA THR A 63 -18.92 -6.17 -7.42
C THR A 63 -19.14 -7.14 -8.59
N ALA A 64 -20.23 -6.95 -9.32
CA ALA A 64 -20.50 -7.73 -10.52
C ALA A 64 -19.60 -7.34 -11.71
N ASP A 65 -19.22 -6.05 -11.77
CA ASP A 65 -18.59 -5.46 -12.96
C ASP A 65 -17.06 -5.52 -12.91
N PHE A 66 -16.46 -5.60 -11.72
CA PHE A 66 -15.04 -5.40 -11.52
C PHE A 66 -14.41 -6.42 -10.57
N PHE A 67 -13.11 -6.54 -10.64
CA PHE A 67 -12.27 -7.23 -9.65
C PHE A 67 -10.88 -6.62 -9.61
N ALA A 68 -10.14 -6.90 -8.54
CA ALA A 68 -8.76 -6.48 -8.38
C ALA A 68 -7.89 -7.62 -7.85
N ILE A 69 -6.61 -7.55 -8.13
CA ILE A 69 -5.60 -8.47 -7.60
C ILE A 69 -4.46 -7.67 -6.96
N PRO A 70 -3.79 -8.19 -5.95
CA PRO A 70 -2.49 -7.69 -5.49
C PRO A 70 -1.48 -7.70 -6.64
N TYR A 71 -0.61 -6.69 -6.71
CA TYR A 71 0.36 -6.58 -7.80
C TYR A 71 1.73 -6.12 -7.32
N GLY A 72 1.79 -5.06 -6.55
CA GLY A 72 3.04 -4.56 -5.98
C GLY A 72 3.59 -5.47 -4.88
N PRO A 73 4.88 -5.34 -4.52
CA PRO A 73 5.48 -6.13 -3.46
C PRO A 73 4.75 -6.05 -2.13
N SER A 74 4.17 -4.90 -1.80
CA SER A 74 3.38 -4.71 -0.58
C SER A 74 2.10 -5.53 -0.60
N GLY A 75 1.40 -5.55 -1.73
CA GLY A 75 0.10 -6.21 -1.88
C GLY A 75 0.17 -7.74 -1.81
N VAL A 76 1.33 -8.34 -2.10
CA VAL A 76 1.55 -9.80 -2.02
C VAL A 76 2.33 -10.24 -0.77
N ALA A 77 2.78 -9.30 0.05
CA ALA A 77 3.50 -9.61 1.27
C ALA A 77 2.63 -10.40 2.26
N PRO A 78 3.19 -11.31 3.07
CA PRO A 78 2.43 -12.03 4.09
C PRO A 78 1.69 -11.06 5.03
N THR A 79 0.41 -11.34 5.30
CA THR A 79 -0.45 -10.46 6.09
C THR A 79 -0.82 -11.03 7.46
N ASP A 80 -0.57 -12.32 7.67
CA ASP A 80 -1.01 -13.01 8.89
C ASP A 80 0.04 -12.98 10.02
N ASP A 81 1.31 -12.81 9.66
CA ASP A 81 2.44 -12.75 10.59
C ASP A 81 3.38 -11.61 10.23
N VAL A 82 3.56 -10.68 11.16
CA VAL A 82 4.45 -9.54 10.99
C VAL A 82 5.93 -9.95 10.80
N ARG A 83 6.34 -11.07 11.37
CA ARG A 83 7.71 -11.59 11.19
C ARG A 83 7.91 -12.11 9.78
N ALA A 84 6.93 -12.82 9.24
CA ALA A 84 6.92 -13.27 7.86
C ALA A 84 6.92 -12.06 6.90
N PHE A 85 6.14 -11.01 7.21
CA PHE A 85 6.14 -9.75 6.48
C PHE A 85 7.53 -9.07 6.46
N GLU A 86 8.16 -8.90 7.63
CA GLU A 86 9.50 -8.29 7.71
C GLU A 86 10.55 -9.12 6.96
N LEU A 87 10.51 -10.45 7.13
CA LEU A 87 11.39 -11.38 6.45
C LEU A 87 11.21 -11.34 4.92
N TYR A 88 9.98 -11.20 4.44
CA TYR A 88 9.69 -11.06 3.02
C TYR A 88 10.43 -9.85 2.42
N PHE A 89 10.37 -8.68 3.07
CA PHE A 89 11.06 -7.48 2.58
C PHE A 89 12.59 -7.57 2.72
N GLU A 90 13.11 -8.17 3.79
CA GLU A 90 14.53 -8.43 3.91
C GLU A 90 15.05 -9.33 2.78
N ARG A 91 14.27 -10.33 2.38
CA ARG A 91 14.59 -11.21 1.26
C ARG A 91 14.51 -10.50 -0.08
N LEU A 92 13.49 -9.65 -0.31
CA LEU A 92 13.40 -8.81 -1.50
C LEU A 92 14.63 -7.89 -1.62
N GLU A 93 15.05 -7.29 -0.52
CA GLU A 93 16.24 -6.44 -0.49
C GLU A 93 17.50 -7.24 -0.82
N ALA A 94 17.67 -8.43 -0.22
CA ALA A 94 18.78 -9.32 -0.50
C ALA A 94 18.82 -9.78 -1.97
N ALA A 95 17.66 -9.96 -2.61
CA ALA A 95 17.53 -10.28 -4.03
C ALA A 95 17.76 -9.09 -4.97
N GLY A 96 18.05 -7.89 -4.44
CA GLY A 96 18.22 -6.68 -5.25
C GLY A 96 16.90 -6.03 -5.72
N LEU A 97 15.76 -6.54 -5.25
CA LEU A 97 14.40 -6.08 -5.63
C LEU A 97 13.82 -5.09 -4.62
N GLY A 98 14.57 -4.70 -3.59
CA GLY A 98 14.10 -3.80 -2.52
C GLY A 98 13.74 -2.38 -2.96
N LYS A 99 14.12 -1.99 -4.19
CA LYS A 99 13.76 -0.70 -4.79
C LYS A 99 12.63 -0.80 -5.82
N LEU A 100 12.07 -1.99 -6.01
CA LEU A 100 10.96 -2.16 -6.93
C LEU A 100 9.73 -1.42 -6.40
N LYS A 101 9.28 -0.42 -7.15
CA LYS A 101 8.05 0.31 -6.84
C LYS A 101 7.06 0.06 -7.96
N ARG A 102 5.98 -0.60 -7.61
CA ARG A 102 4.79 -0.84 -8.42
C ARG A 102 3.57 -0.38 -7.64
N PRO A 103 2.47 -0.01 -8.31
CA PRO A 103 1.19 0.17 -7.63
C PRO A 103 0.80 -1.09 -6.85
N ASP A 104 0.06 -0.94 -5.76
CA ASP A 104 -0.27 -2.06 -4.88
C ASP A 104 -1.21 -3.07 -5.54
N LEU A 105 -2.21 -2.59 -6.32
CA LEU A 105 -3.23 -3.44 -6.95
C LEU A 105 -3.36 -3.15 -8.45
N LEU A 106 -3.73 -4.17 -9.22
CA LEU A 106 -4.31 -4.01 -10.57
C LEU A 106 -5.81 -4.25 -10.51
N PHE A 107 -6.56 -3.39 -11.19
CA PHE A 107 -8.01 -3.39 -11.21
C PHE A 107 -8.53 -3.65 -12.63
N PHE A 108 -9.48 -4.58 -12.76
CA PHE A 108 -9.95 -5.11 -14.04
C PHE A 108 -11.47 -5.06 -14.16
N GLU A 109 -11.95 -5.03 -15.39
CA GLU A 109 -13.34 -5.38 -15.67
C GLU A 109 -13.53 -6.90 -15.51
N ARG A 110 -14.70 -7.32 -15.04
CA ARG A 110 -15.02 -8.74 -14.76
C ARG A 110 -14.84 -9.65 -15.98
N LYS A 111 -15.05 -9.13 -17.20
CA LYS A 111 -14.85 -9.89 -18.44
C LYS A 111 -13.41 -10.41 -18.62
N GLU A 112 -12.43 -9.79 -17.99
CA GLU A 112 -11.01 -10.20 -18.08
C GLU A 112 -10.64 -11.29 -17.07
N LYS A 113 -11.59 -11.72 -16.21
CA LYS A 113 -11.32 -12.62 -15.08
C LYS A 113 -10.69 -13.94 -15.50
N ASP A 114 -11.24 -14.60 -16.52
CA ASP A 114 -10.73 -15.91 -16.98
C ASP A 114 -9.30 -15.80 -17.52
N PHE A 115 -9.00 -14.73 -18.26
CA PHE A 115 -7.65 -14.46 -18.75
C PHE A 115 -6.67 -14.23 -17.59
N VAL A 116 -7.05 -13.39 -16.62
CA VAL A 116 -6.21 -13.08 -15.46
C VAL A 116 -5.95 -14.33 -14.62
N ASP A 117 -6.97 -15.15 -14.35
CA ASP A 117 -6.82 -16.39 -13.60
C ASP A 117 -5.92 -17.39 -14.31
N GLU A 118 -6.05 -17.50 -15.64
CA GLU A 118 -5.18 -18.37 -16.43
C GLU A 118 -3.73 -17.87 -16.42
N PHE A 119 -3.53 -16.56 -16.56
CA PHE A 119 -2.21 -15.94 -16.51
C PHE A 119 -1.54 -16.21 -15.17
N LEU A 120 -2.23 -15.89 -14.05
CA LEU A 120 -1.72 -16.12 -12.71
C LEU A 120 -1.37 -17.59 -12.45
N ARG A 121 -2.21 -18.51 -12.89
CA ARG A 121 -1.91 -19.96 -12.78
C ARG A 121 -0.66 -20.37 -13.54
N LYS A 122 -0.42 -19.79 -14.74
CA LYS A 122 0.78 -20.08 -15.54
C LYS A 122 2.07 -19.60 -14.88
N ILE A 123 2.01 -18.50 -14.15
CA ILE A 123 3.20 -17.94 -13.46
C ILE A 123 3.40 -18.48 -12.05
N GLY A 124 2.47 -19.28 -11.52
CA GLY A 124 2.58 -19.87 -10.18
C GLY A 124 1.79 -19.16 -9.08
N GLY A 125 0.98 -18.15 -9.42
CA GLY A 125 0.14 -17.41 -8.49
C GLY A 125 0.50 -15.92 -8.36
N THR A 126 -0.28 -15.19 -7.57
CA THR A 126 -0.06 -13.76 -7.30
C THR A 126 1.26 -13.50 -6.60
N ASP A 127 1.72 -14.42 -5.76
CA ASP A 127 2.95 -14.29 -4.96
C ASP A 127 4.21 -14.24 -5.84
N GLU A 128 4.12 -14.70 -7.08
CA GLU A 128 5.23 -14.65 -8.03
C GLU A 128 5.34 -13.32 -8.78
N LEU A 129 4.29 -12.49 -8.78
CA LEU A 129 4.24 -11.23 -9.53
C LEU A 129 5.43 -10.29 -9.26
N PRO A 130 5.88 -10.08 -8.01
CA PRO A 130 7.02 -9.18 -7.74
C PRO A 130 8.34 -9.63 -8.36
N PHE A 131 8.48 -10.93 -8.67
CA PHE A 131 9.71 -11.53 -9.19
C PHE A 131 9.75 -11.64 -10.71
N ILE A 132 8.66 -11.26 -11.39
CA ILE A 132 8.55 -11.30 -12.85
C ILE A 132 8.84 -9.90 -13.39
N SER A 133 9.63 -9.81 -14.47
CA SER A 133 9.92 -8.53 -15.12
C SER A 133 8.65 -7.89 -15.69
N GLU A 134 8.62 -6.55 -15.75
CA GLU A 134 7.49 -5.79 -16.31
C GLU A 134 7.17 -6.25 -17.76
N ASP A 135 8.19 -6.53 -18.58
CA ASP A 135 8.00 -7.00 -19.95
C ASP A 135 7.19 -8.30 -20.01
N ASN A 136 7.46 -9.24 -19.10
CA ASN A 136 6.74 -10.50 -19.02
C ASN A 136 5.32 -10.33 -18.41
N LEU A 137 5.08 -9.25 -17.68
CA LEU A 137 3.77 -8.92 -17.11
C LEU A 137 2.92 -8.05 -18.04
N GLN A 138 3.47 -7.55 -19.15
CA GLN A 138 2.73 -6.69 -20.08
C GLN A 138 1.38 -7.27 -20.52
N PRO A 139 1.24 -8.58 -20.84
CA PRO A 139 -0.07 -9.14 -21.20
C PRO A 139 -1.12 -9.01 -20.10
N LEU A 140 -0.70 -9.08 -18.83
CA LEU A 140 -1.57 -8.88 -17.67
C LEU A 140 -1.87 -7.39 -17.46
N ILE A 141 -0.84 -6.55 -17.46
CA ILE A 141 -0.94 -5.11 -17.21
C ILE A 141 -1.88 -4.45 -18.22
N GLN A 142 -1.75 -4.78 -19.51
CA GLN A 142 -2.57 -4.20 -20.58
C GLN A 142 -4.07 -4.56 -20.51
N LYS A 143 -4.45 -5.51 -19.65
CA LYS A 143 -5.85 -5.83 -19.34
C LYS A 143 -6.40 -5.03 -18.18
N ALA A 144 -5.54 -4.41 -17.38
CA ALA A 144 -5.98 -3.60 -16.26
C ALA A 144 -6.65 -2.31 -16.76
N LYS A 145 -7.72 -1.92 -16.07
CA LYS A 145 -8.41 -0.65 -16.33
C LYS A 145 -7.72 0.50 -15.63
N ILE A 146 -7.29 0.27 -14.40
CA ILE A 146 -6.44 1.17 -13.60
C ILE A 146 -5.49 0.34 -12.74
N ALA A 147 -4.45 1.00 -12.26
CA ALA A 147 -3.66 0.53 -11.14
C ALA A 147 -3.97 1.38 -9.89
N ILE A 148 -3.81 0.81 -8.71
CA ILE A 148 -4.20 1.45 -7.45
C ILE A 148 -2.98 1.49 -6.53
N GLU A 149 -2.68 2.67 -6.04
CA GLU A 149 -1.79 2.88 -4.89
C GLU A 149 -2.65 3.04 -3.64
N CYS A 150 -2.42 2.19 -2.63
CA CYS A 150 -3.21 2.16 -1.41
C CYS A 150 -2.54 2.99 -0.31
N GLU A 151 -3.27 3.91 0.26
CA GLU A 151 -2.84 4.68 1.43
C GLU A 151 -3.90 4.58 2.54
N ASN A 152 -3.52 4.87 3.77
CA ASN A 152 -4.44 4.70 4.89
C ASN A 152 -4.23 5.70 6.03
N SER A 153 -5.26 5.87 6.85
CA SER A 153 -5.24 6.73 8.01
C SER A 153 -6.16 6.20 9.13
N LEU A 154 -5.73 6.33 10.39
CA LEU A 154 -6.52 5.96 11.57
C LEU A 154 -7.61 6.98 11.96
N TRP A 155 -7.74 8.07 11.22
CA TRP A 155 -8.76 9.07 11.50
C TRP A 155 -10.15 8.57 11.13
N VAL A 156 -11.13 8.90 11.97
CA VAL A 156 -12.53 8.95 11.57
C VAL A 156 -12.70 10.26 10.80
N ALA A 157 -12.82 10.18 9.49
CA ALA A 157 -12.77 11.32 8.58
C ALA A 157 -13.84 12.37 8.89
N GLU A 158 -15.08 11.95 9.16
CA GLU A 158 -16.19 12.86 9.52
C GLU A 158 -15.96 13.64 10.82
N LYS A 159 -15.15 13.10 11.72
CA LYS A 159 -14.82 13.74 13.00
C LYS A 159 -13.62 14.67 12.93
N MET A 160 -12.97 14.78 11.77
CA MET A 160 -11.85 15.71 11.61
C MET A 160 -12.32 17.16 11.72
N PRO A 161 -11.61 18.04 12.45
CA PRO A 161 -12.08 19.38 12.80
C PRO A 161 -12.51 20.27 11.62
N ALA A 162 -11.88 20.11 10.45
CA ALA A 162 -12.18 20.88 9.26
C ALA A 162 -12.89 20.05 8.16
N TYR A 163 -13.58 18.96 8.53
CA TYR A 163 -14.25 18.07 7.57
C TYR A 163 -15.22 18.82 6.64
N ASN A 164 -16.01 19.75 7.17
CA ASN A 164 -16.99 20.53 6.38
C ASN A 164 -16.49 21.93 5.98
N ALA A 165 -15.16 22.17 6.10
CA ALA A 165 -14.63 23.49 5.77
C ALA A 165 -14.66 23.75 4.28
N VAL A 166 -15.17 24.92 3.88
CA VAL A 166 -15.21 25.37 2.49
C VAL A 166 -13.85 25.93 2.07
N LEU A 167 -13.41 25.61 0.86
CA LEU A 167 -12.21 26.18 0.27
C LEU A 167 -12.37 27.69 0.09
N LYS A 168 -11.37 28.47 0.53
CA LYS A 168 -11.36 29.94 0.46
C LYS A 168 -10.03 30.42 -0.11
N PRO A 169 -9.97 31.64 -0.71
CA PRO A 169 -8.71 32.23 -1.17
C PRO A 169 -7.66 32.29 -0.06
N GLN A 170 -6.45 31.83 -0.35
CA GLN A 170 -5.33 31.77 0.60
C GLN A 170 -4.15 32.59 0.11
N LYS A 171 -3.63 33.52 0.93
CA LYS A 171 -2.42 34.30 0.60
C LYS A 171 -1.22 33.42 0.23
N ARG A 172 -1.03 32.28 0.93
CA ARG A 172 0.07 31.33 0.68
C ARG A 172 -0.04 30.58 -0.65
N LEU A 173 -1.18 30.68 -1.31
CA LEU A 173 -1.49 30.06 -2.61
C LEU A 173 -1.78 31.17 -3.67
N ASP A 174 -1.23 32.37 -3.49
CA ASP A 174 -1.41 33.50 -4.40
C ASP A 174 -2.89 33.82 -4.67
N GLY A 175 -3.72 33.71 -3.63
CA GLY A 175 -5.15 33.96 -3.73
C GLY A 175 -6.00 32.81 -4.27
N LYS A 176 -5.38 31.67 -4.63
CA LYS A 176 -6.13 30.47 -5.05
C LYS A 176 -6.89 29.84 -3.88
N LEU A 177 -7.92 29.05 -4.22
CA LEU A 177 -8.75 28.36 -3.25
C LEU A 177 -7.97 27.28 -2.49
N GLY A 178 -8.15 27.24 -1.18
CA GLY A 178 -7.52 26.27 -0.29
C GLY A 178 -8.04 26.44 1.13
N LEU A 179 -7.35 25.80 2.08
CA LEU A 179 -7.64 25.89 3.51
C LEU A 179 -6.45 26.43 4.28
N ALA A 180 -6.66 26.88 5.51
CA ALA A 180 -5.59 27.27 6.40
C ALA A 180 -4.58 26.12 6.56
N LYS A 181 -3.27 26.46 6.73
CA LYS A 181 -2.20 25.43 6.90
C LYS A 181 -2.46 24.51 8.09
N SER A 182 -3.15 24.99 9.11
CA SER A 182 -3.53 24.26 10.33
C SER A 182 -4.82 23.43 10.18
N ALA A 183 -5.49 23.48 9.05
CA ALA A 183 -6.73 22.72 8.86
C ALA A 183 -6.47 21.21 8.91
N VAL A 184 -7.22 20.51 9.74
CA VAL A 184 -7.19 19.06 9.89
C VAL A 184 -8.45 18.49 9.27
N LEU A 185 -8.28 17.84 8.12
CA LEU A 185 -9.36 17.28 7.32
C LEU A 185 -8.88 16.03 6.57
N PRO A 186 -9.78 15.21 6.01
CA PRO A 186 -9.36 14.06 5.20
C PRO A 186 -8.55 14.50 3.98
N THR A 187 -7.42 13.83 3.78
CA THR A 187 -6.56 14.06 2.62
C THR A 187 -6.14 12.74 2.00
N VAL A 188 -6.14 12.68 0.68
CA VAL A 188 -5.39 11.66 -0.05
C VAL A 188 -3.93 12.08 0.00
N ILE A 189 -3.02 11.16 0.28
CA ILE A 189 -1.59 11.47 0.40
C ILE A 189 -0.76 10.73 -0.63
N ILE A 190 0.35 11.34 -1.02
CA ILE A 190 1.43 10.68 -1.76
C ILE A 190 2.76 11.16 -1.18
N LYS A 191 3.70 10.24 -1.00
CA LYS A 191 5.06 10.57 -0.57
C LYS A 191 5.87 11.04 -1.78
N GLU A 192 6.72 12.03 -1.57
CA GLU A 192 7.60 12.53 -2.64
C GLU A 192 8.48 11.42 -3.22
N GLU A 193 8.92 10.47 -2.41
CA GLU A 193 9.75 9.35 -2.87
C GLU A 193 8.98 8.34 -3.75
N ASP A 194 7.67 8.19 -3.56
CA ASP A 194 6.83 7.24 -4.30
C ASP A 194 6.30 7.86 -5.60
N ARG A 195 6.17 9.19 -5.64
CA ARG A 195 5.57 9.91 -6.77
C ARG A 195 6.31 9.72 -8.11
N PRO A 196 7.64 9.95 -8.23
CA PRO A 196 8.34 9.79 -9.50
C PRO A 196 8.28 8.36 -10.07
N PRO A 197 8.52 7.28 -9.29
CA PRO A 197 8.41 5.94 -9.82
C PRO A 197 6.98 5.55 -10.23
N LEU A 198 5.94 6.02 -9.54
CA LEU A 198 4.55 5.78 -9.94
C LEU A 198 4.21 6.49 -11.24
N LEU A 199 4.65 7.74 -11.42
CA LEU A 199 4.49 8.46 -12.68
C LEU A 199 5.21 7.76 -13.84
N ALA A 200 6.45 7.31 -13.62
CA ALA A 200 7.20 6.57 -14.62
C ALA A 200 6.46 5.29 -15.02
N TRP A 201 5.95 4.54 -14.04
CA TRP A 201 5.18 3.32 -14.27
C TRP A 201 3.89 3.61 -15.07
N GLN A 202 3.15 4.66 -14.72
CA GLN A 202 1.93 5.06 -15.43
C GLN A 202 2.21 5.42 -16.90
N ILE A 203 3.27 6.19 -17.15
CA ILE A 203 3.67 6.60 -18.49
C ILE A 203 4.10 5.40 -19.35
N GLU A 204 4.92 4.52 -18.79
CA GLU A 204 5.44 3.34 -19.46
C GLU A 204 4.33 2.36 -19.85
N ASN A 205 3.45 2.06 -18.89
CA ASN A 205 2.39 1.07 -19.07
C ASN A 205 1.12 1.64 -19.72
N LYS A 206 0.95 2.95 -19.74
CA LYS A 206 -0.25 3.66 -20.23
C LYS A 206 -1.54 3.23 -19.49
N ILE A 207 -1.42 2.86 -18.24
CA ILE A 207 -2.52 2.49 -17.36
C ILE A 207 -2.65 3.58 -16.29
N PRO A 208 -3.81 4.24 -16.15
CA PRO A 208 -4.00 5.27 -15.14
C PRO A 208 -3.79 4.72 -13.73
N ILE A 209 -3.11 5.49 -12.88
CA ILE A 209 -2.97 5.17 -11.46
C ILE A 209 -3.98 6.02 -10.67
N HIS A 210 -4.69 5.39 -9.76
CA HIS A 210 -5.50 6.05 -8.76
C HIS A 210 -4.93 5.80 -7.36
N ILE A 211 -4.84 6.84 -6.56
CA ILE A 211 -4.44 6.75 -5.16
C ILE A 211 -5.72 6.60 -4.34
N TRP A 212 -5.87 5.45 -3.66
CA TRP A 212 -7.03 5.16 -2.83
C TRP A 212 -6.64 5.23 -1.36
N HIS A 213 -7.22 6.20 -0.65
CA HIS A 213 -6.92 6.46 0.75
C HIS A 213 -8.07 6.02 1.65
N VAL A 214 -7.81 5.03 2.50
CA VAL A 214 -8.79 4.45 3.43
C VAL A 214 -8.67 5.13 4.79
N PHE A 215 -9.76 5.70 5.26
CA PHE A 215 -9.98 6.13 6.63
C PHE A 215 -10.79 5.07 7.40
N PHE A 216 -10.95 5.29 8.69
CA PHE A 216 -11.69 4.35 9.53
C PHE A 216 -13.17 4.20 9.09
N ASP A 217 -13.79 5.32 8.73
CA ASP A 217 -15.22 5.42 8.40
C ASP A 217 -15.52 5.53 6.89
N ARG A 218 -14.54 5.81 6.05
CA ARG A 218 -14.72 6.00 4.60
C ARG A 218 -13.43 5.87 3.81
N ALA A 219 -13.53 5.96 2.50
CA ALA A 219 -12.39 5.99 1.61
C ALA A 219 -12.59 7.03 0.50
N TYR A 220 -11.49 7.60 0.02
CA TYR A 220 -11.45 8.55 -1.09
C TYR A 220 -10.47 8.08 -2.15
N GLY A 221 -10.76 8.41 -3.41
CA GLY A 221 -9.89 8.13 -4.55
C GLY A 221 -9.52 9.40 -5.30
N LEU A 222 -8.29 9.46 -5.78
CA LEU A 222 -7.76 10.55 -6.59
C LEU A 222 -6.93 9.97 -7.73
N ALA A 223 -7.20 10.37 -8.97
CA ALA A 223 -6.35 10.02 -10.10
C ALA A 223 -4.97 10.68 -9.94
N LEU A 224 -3.89 9.97 -10.30
CA LEU A 224 -2.54 10.51 -10.23
C LEU A 224 -2.38 11.74 -11.15
N ASP A 225 -3.00 11.75 -12.32
CA ASP A 225 -2.99 12.91 -13.23
C ASP A 225 -3.63 14.15 -12.60
N GLU A 226 -4.72 13.96 -11.85
CA GLU A 226 -5.35 15.06 -11.12
C GLU A 226 -4.46 15.56 -9.98
N ALA A 227 -3.77 14.65 -9.28
CA ALA A 227 -2.78 15.02 -8.27
C ALA A 227 -1.65 15.87 -8.90
N GLU A 228 -1.11 15.47 -10.05
CA GLU A 228 -0.09 16.21 -10.78
C GLU A 228 -0.59 17.57 -11.25
N ARG A 229 -1.82 17.65 -11.75
CA ARG A 229 -2.45 18.93 -12.13
C ARG A 229 -2.51 19.90 -10.93
N LEU A 230 -2.97 19.42 -9.77
CA LEU A 230 -3.06 20.23 -8.54
C LEU A 230 -1.68 20.74 -8.06
N LEU A 231 -0.64 19.92 -8.22
CA LEU A 231 0.73 20.31 -7.93
C LEU A 231 1.26 21.36 -8.91
N SER A 232 1.07 21.14 -10.21
CA SER A 232 1.52 22.07 -11.26
C SER A 232 0.84 23.44 -11.17
N GLU A 233 -0.41 23.46 -10.74
CA GLU A 233 -1.15 24.69 -10.49
C GLU A 233 -0.78 25.37 -9.15
N GLY A 234 0.08 24.75 -8.32
CA GLY A 234 0.49 25.27 -7.02
C GLY A 234 -0.65 25.34 -5.98
N LEU A 235 -1.66 24.49 -6.11
CA LEU A 235 -2.77 24.39 -5.14
C LEU A 235 -2.39 23.56 -3.92
N ILE A 236 -1.49 22.62 -4.09
CA ILE A 236 -0.96 21.75 -3.04
C ILE A 236 0.54 21.98 -2.92
N LEU A 237 0.98 22.21 -1.69
CA LEU A 237 2.38 22.39 -1.35
C LEU A 237 2.87 21.20 -0.52
N PRO A 238 4.15 20.81 -0.65
CA PRO A 238 4.71 19.73 0.15
C PRO A 238 4.68 20.08 1.64
N THR A 239 4.48 19.06 2.46
CA THR A 239 4.58 19.15 3.92
C THR A 239 5.56 18.10 4.41
N GLU A 240 6.29 18.37 5.49
CA GLU A 240 7.16 17.38 6.12
C GLU A 240 6.37 16.52 7.09
N GLN A 241 6.60 15.21 7.05
CA GLN A 241 6.12 14.25 8.04
C GLN A 241 7.30 13.43 8.58
N ILE A 242 7.24 13.14 9.88
CA ILE A 242 8.25 12.33 10.55
C ILE A 242 7.83 10.87 10.48
N PHE A 243 8.74 10.03 9.99
CA PHE A 243 8.59 8.57 9.95
C PHE A 243 9.68 7.90 10.78
N GLN A 244 9.34 6.77 11.37
CA GLN A 244 10.29 5.97 12.11
C GLN A 244 10.98 4.97 11.17
N SER A 245 12.30 5.00 11.12
CA SER A 245 13.11 4.04 10.36
C SER A 245 13.26 2.71 11.10
N PRO A 246 13.58 1.60 10.41
CA PRO A 246 13.79 0.31 11.04
C PRO A 246 14.83 0.30 12.17
N ASN A 247 15.72 1.28 12.18
CA ASN A 247 16.78 1.43 13.21
C ASN A 247 16.37 2.29 14.42
N GLY A 248 15.06 2.65 14.53
CA GLY A 248 14.59 3.56 15.58
C GLY A 248 14.92 5.03 15.32
N ALA A 249 15.70 5.36 14.28
CA ALA A 249 15.93 6.71 13.85
C ALA A 249 14.66 7.30 13.22
N THR A 250 14.45 8.60 13.39
CA THR A 250 13.37 9.32 12.72
C THR A 250 13.88 9.93 11.42
N THR A 251 13.14 9.72 10.32
CA THR A 251 13.38 10.38 9.04
C THR A 251 12.25 11.34 8.74
N LYS A 252 12.58 12.52 8.25
CA LYS A 252 11.60 13.45 7.70
C LYS A 252 11.43 13.15 6.23
N LYS A 253 10.17 13.00 5.81
CA LYS A 253 9.82 12.80 4.40
C LYS A 253 8.86 13.88 3.97
N ALA A 254 9.05 14.39 2.77
CA ALA A 254 8.09 15.27 2.13
C ALA A 254 6.89 14.45 1.65
N ILE A 255 5.70 14.96 1.94
CA ILE A 255 4.44 14.37 1.49
C ILE A 255 3.53 15.46 0.93
N TYR A 256 2.72 15.08 -0.04
CA TYR A 256 1.64 15.91 -0.58
C TYR A 256 0.31 15.46 0.01
N LYS A 257 -0.51 16.42 0.47
CA LYS A 257 -1.82 16.20 1.08
C LYS A 257 -2.89 16.85 0.21
N PHE A 258 -3.58 16.04 -0.58
CA PHE A 258 -4.67 16.47 -1.44
C PHE A 258 -5.97 16.44 -0.64
N TYR A 259 -6.63 17.58 -0.51
CA TYR A 259 -7.89 17.66 0.23
C TYR A 259 -8.94 16.77 -0.40
N TYR A 260 -9.78 16.12 0.43
CA TYR A 260 -10.86 15.26 -0.06
C TYR A 260 -11.83 15.99 -1.01
N HIS A 261 -11.85 17.33 -1.03
CA HIS A 261 -12.60 18.14 -1.98
C HIS A 261 -12.18 17.92 -3.45
N TYR A 262 -10.95 17.50 -3.68
CA TYR A 262 -10.41 17.20 -5.02
C TYR A 262 -10.52 15.71 -5.36
N ALA A 263 -10.90 14.89 -4.38
CA ALA A 263 -11.02 13.45 -4.51
C ALA A 263 -12.49 13.04 -4.70
N TYR A 264 -12.71 11.89 -5.29
CA TYR A 264 -14.04 11.29 -5.31
C TYR A 264 -14.25 10.40 -4.08
N LEU A 265 -15.50 10.35 -3.59
CA LEU A 265 -15.86 9.42 -2.53
C LEU A 265 -15.80 8.00 -3.08
N LEU A 266 -14.88 7.20 -2.59
CA LEU A 266 -14.72 5.80 -2.98
C LEU A 266 -15.76 4.91 -2.30
N GLY A 267 -15.97 5.10 -1.00
CA GLY A 267 -16.93 4.32 -0.24
C GLY A 267 -17.07 4.78 1.20
N ILE A 268 -18.07 4.20 1.87
CA ILE A 268 -18.40 4.49 3.29
C ILE A 268 -18.40 3.17 4.06
N SER A 269 -17.87 3.21 5.29
CA SER A 269 -17.95 2.09 6.23
C SER A 269 -19.37 1.94 6.75
N VAL A 270 -19.95 0.78 6.51
CA VAL A 270 -21.26 0.41 7.08
C VAL A 270 -21.09 -0.45 8.35
N GLU A 271 -19.89 -0.99 8.54
CA GLU A 271 -19.50 -1.74 9.73
C GLU A 271 -18.07 -1.38 10.12
N SER A 272 -17.86 -1.07 11.41
CA SER A 272 -16.53 -0.78 11.95
C SER A 272 -15.75 -2.07 12.19
N PRO A 273 -14.41 -2.06 12.08
CA PRO A 273 -13.60 -3.20 12.47
C PRO A 273 -13.58 -3.40 13.98
N ASN A 274 -13.31 -4.62 14.41
CA ASN A 274 -12.91 -4.93 15.77
C ASN A 274 -11.44 -4.56 15.97
N LEU A 275 -11.14 -3.94 17.10
CA LEU A 275 -9.78 -3.58 17.51
C LEU A 275 -9.30 -4.61 18.53
N ILE A 276 -8.42 -5.52 18.11
CA ILE A 276 -7.93 -6.63 18.94
C ILE A 276 -6.55 -6.28 19.45
N PRO A 277 -6.36 -6.19 20.79
CA PRO A 277 -5.03 -5.97 21.35
C PRO A 277 -4.15 -7.19 21.15
N GLU A 278 -2.95 -6.98 20.63
CA GLU A 278 -1.93 -7.99 20.43
C GLU A 278 -0.55 -7.50 20.85
N PHE A 279 0.38 -8.41 20.98
CA PHE A 279 1.79 -8.07 21.18
C PHE A 279 2.71 -9.10 20.56
N ILE A 280 3.91 -8.66 20.22
CA ILE A 280 5.01 -9.51 19.82
C ILE A 280 6.10 -9.41 20.89
N GLN A 281 6.65 -10.53 21.29
CA GLN A 281 7.84 -10.56 22.12
C GLN A 281 9.06 -10.79 21.21
N ASP A 282 10.03 -9.88 21.28
CA ASP A 282 11.29 -10.07 20.55
C ASP A 282 12.19 -11.11 21.25
N LYS A 283 13.30 -11.47 20.59
CA LYS A 283 14.25 -12.46 21.11
C LYS A 283 14.91 -12.07 22.44
N ASN A 284 14.86 -10.80 22.82
CA ASN A 284 15.42 -10.28 24.06
C ASN A 284 14.38 -10.16 25.18
N GLY A 285 13.15 -10.61 24.91
CA GLY A 285 12.05 -10.53 25.86
C GLY A 285 11.33 -9.17 25.89
N HIS A 286 11.65 -8.24 24.97
CA HIS A 286 10.98 -6.96 24.86
C HIS A 286 9.59 -7.15 24.23
N ILE A 287 8.56 -6.59 24.86
CA ILE A 287 7.18 -6.69 24.43
C ILE A 287 6.81 -5.46 23.58
N LEU A 288 6.29 -5.71 22.39
CA LEU A 288 5.87 -4.71 21.42
C LEU A 288 4.34 -4.79 21.26
N PRO A 289 3.55 -4.04 22.04
CA PRO A 289 2.10 -4.05 21.91
C PRO A 289 1.65 -3.32 20.65
N PHE A 290 0.56 -3.81 20.05
CA PHE A 290 -0.11 -3.17 18.92
C PHE A 290 -1.59 -3.57 18.89
N VAL A 291 -2.33 -3.02 17.94
CA VAL A 291 -3.73 -3.39 17.70
C VAL A 291 -3.85 -4.00 16.31
N ARG A 292 -4.51 -5.16 16.23
CA ARG A 292 -4.93 -5.75 14.97
C ARG A 292 -6.36 -5.33 14.63
N PHE A 293 -6.57 -5.01 13.34
CA PHE A 293 -7.89 -4.65 12.83
C PHE A 293 -8.51 -5.87 12.17
N GLU A 294 -9.71 -6.26 12.61
CA GLU A 294 -10.43 -7.40 12.05
C GLU A 294 -11.83 -7.03 11.61
N GLY A 295 -12.25 -7.56 10.47
CA GLY A 295 -13.58 -7.30 9.93
C GLY A 295 -13.78 -5.84 9.49
N GLY A 296 -15.00 -5.36 9.67
CA GLY A 296 -15.45 -4.10 9.11
C GLY A 296 -15.89 -4.25 7.65
N LYS A 297 -16.87 -3.48 7.24
CA LYS A 297 -17.43 -3.54 5.89
C LYS A 297 -17.43 -2.15 5.27
N LEU A 298 -16.85 -2.05 4.07
CA LEU A 298 -16.92 -0.90 3.20
C LEU A 298 -18.00 -1.15 2.13
N GLU A 299 -18.76 -0.14 1.76
CA GLU A 299 -19.62 -0.13 0.59
C GLU A 299 -19.15 0.95 -0.37
N LEU A 300 -19.00 0.58 -1.65
CA LEU A 300 -18.58 1.52 -2.69
C LEU A 300 -19.69 2.54 -2.96
N SER A 301 -19.32 3.78 -3.23
CA SER A 301 -20.24 4.82 -3.64
C SER A 301 -20.57 4.71 -5.13
N ASP A 302 -21.73 5.25 -5.54
CA ASP A 302 -22.07 5.34 -6.97
C ASP A 302 -21.06 6.18 -7.75
N MET A 303 -20.44 7.15 -7.09
CA MET A 303 -19.45 8.05 -7.68
C MET A 303 -18.21 7.30 -8.19
N VAL A 304 -17.74 6.26 -7.51
CA VAL A 304 -16.61 5.47 -8.00
C VAL A 304 -16.95 4.75 -9.29
N PHE A 305 -18.17 4.21 -9.41
CA PHE A 305 -18.60 3.54 -10.64
C PHE A 305 -18.71 4.52 -11.81
N GLU A 306 -19.16 5.76 -11.55
CA GLU A 306 -19.17 6.81 -12.58
C GLU A 306 -17.76 7.17 -13.05
N VAL A 307 -16.80 7.28 -12.12
CA VAL A 307 -15.39 7.53 -12.46
C VAL A 307 -14.82 6.37 -13.27
N LEU A 308 -14.98 5.14 -12.80
CA LEU A 308 -14.42 3.96 -13.45
C LEU A 308 -15.02 3.64 -14.82
N ARG A 309 -16.29 3.97 -15.07
CA ARG A 309 -16.92 3.76 -16.39
C ARG A 309 -16.48 4.77 -17.45
N LYS A 310 -15.96 5.92 -17.05
CA LYS A 310 -15.47 6.97 -17.97
C LYS A 310 -14.03 6.72 -18.46
N LEU A 311 -13.32 5.83 -17.82
CA LEU A 311 -11.99 5.35 -18.22
C LEU A 311 -12.11 4.23 -19.26
#